data_fc07d305dc72d2806abb72bf498e0e75
#
_entry.id   fc07d305dc72d2806abb72bf498e0e75
#
_cell.length_a   1.000
_cell.length_b   1.000
_cell.length_c   1.000
_cell.angle_alpha   90.00
_cell.angle_beta   90.00
_cell.angle_gamma   90.00
#
_symmetry.space_group_name_H-M   'P 1'
#
loop_
_entity.id
_entity.type
_entity.pdbx_description
1 polymer ?
#
loop_
_entity_poly.entity_id
_entity_poly.type
_entity_poly.pdbx_seq_one_letter_code
_entity_poly.pdbx_strand_id
1 'polypeptide(L)'
;MGEQARPEGHWLGDRRQQRVPRRRRRTLLAVVFAVVALLAAACSSSSTSTPASGSSSTKPAASSPAAAKPTGTLVVFAATSLTDAFNQIGQQFEAANPGLTVKFNYNGSSSLATSINQGAPADVFASAAPSNMKTVTDAGEASGTPQDFATNSGEIMVEKGNPKHITSVSNLANSAIKTVVCAPEVPCGQVATAIFKNAGVTVKPVSEETNVGGVVTKVTLGEADAGIVYVTDVKANESKASGVTIPANENDITSYPIAQLKAAPNATAAAAFISYVLGPQGQAVLASFGFQPPK
;
A
#
# COMPACT_ATOMS: atom_id res chain seq x y z
N MET A 1 -13.77 64.82 26.24
CA MET A 1 -14.05 64.40 27.62
C MET A 1 -14.62 62.99 27.56
N GLY A 2 -13.91 62.03 28.17
CA GLY A 2 -14.39 60.65 28.34
C GLY A 2 -13.38 59.59 27.89
N GLU A 3 -12.21 59.65 28.49
CA GLU A 3 -11.16 58.62 28.54
C GLU A 3 -11.67 57.49 29.46
N GLN A 4 -11.71 56.24 29.03
CA GLN A 4 -11.83 55.12 29.95
C GLN A 4 -10.93 53.94 29.53
N ALA A 5 -10.10 53.64 30.43
CA ALA A 5 -8.99 52.72 30.61
C ALA A 5 -9.21 51.27 30.21
N ARG A 6 -8.13 50.64 29.71
CA ARG A 6 -7.90 49.18 29.68
C ARG A 6 -7.67 48.64 31.08
N PRO A 7 -7.96 47.37 31.35
CA PRO A 7 -7.22 46.60 32.33
C PRO A 7 -6.28 45.61 31.65
N GLU A 8 -4.99 45.77 31.99
CA GLU A 8 -3.95 44.74 31.77
C GLU A 8 -4.16 43.61 32.77
N GLY A 9 -4.30 42.41 32.25
CA GLY A 9 -4.33 41.17 33.02
C GLY A 9 -3.05 40.36 32.83
N HIS A 10 -2.12 40.52 33.76
CA HIS A 10 -0.93 39.69 33.97
C HIS A 10 -1.38 38.26 34.32
N TRP A 11 -1.01 37.28 33.52
CA TRP A 11 -0.98 35.87 33.93
C TRP A 11 0.44 35.36 33.92
N LEU A 12 1.07 35.41 35.07
CA LEU A 12 2.26 34.63 35.43
C LEU A 12 1.77 33.27 35.92
N GLY A 13 1.95 32.22 35.15
CA GLY A 13 1.59 30.83 35.47
C GLY A 13 2.79 29.90 35.32
N ASP A 14 3.46 29.74 36.39
CA ASP A 14 4.20 28.62 36.98
C ASP A 14 4.52 27.40 36.05
N ARG A 15 5.76 27.34 35.63
CA ARG A 15 6.37 26.16 35.01
C ARG A 15 6.84 25.21 36.11
N ARG A 16 6.00 24.26 36.47
CA ARG A 16 6.44 23.07 37.20
C ARG A 16 7.03 22.04 36.22
N GLN A 17 8.33 21.97 36.22
CA GLN A 17 9.10 20.89 35.62
C GLN A 17 8.79 19.57 36.38
N GLN A 18 8.06 18.66 35.75
CA GLN A 18 7.95 17.28 36.23
C GLN A 18 9.18 16.50 35.77
N ARG A 19 10.07 16.24 36.72
CA ARG A 19 11.22 15.32 36.58
C ARG A 19 10.71 13.88 36.58
N VAL A 20 10.90 13.16 35.47
CA VAL A 20 10.70 11.70 35.40
C VAL A 20 11.93 10.98 35.92
N PRO A 21 11.82 10.02 36.87
CA PRO A 21 12.98 9.32 37.39
C PRO A 21 13.49 8.25 36.42
N ARG A 22 14.78 8.31 36.08
CA ARG A 22 15.51 7.28 35.35
C ARG A 22 15.65 6.04 36.22
N ARG A 23 14.94 4.96 35.92
CA ARG A 23 15.19 3.63 36.50
C ARG A 23 16.42 3.02 35.82
N ARG A 24 17.50 2.90 36.60
CA ARG A 24 18.68 2.09 36.29
C ARG A 24 18.29 0.61 36.27
N ARG A 25 18.45 -0.07 35.13
CA ARG A 25 18.41 -1.53 35.08
C ARG A 25 19.81 -2.06 35.42
N ARG A 26 19.87 -2.82 36.51
CA ARG A 26 21.04 -3.57 36.94
C ARG A 26 21.17 -4.81 36.09
N THR A 27 22.33 -4.98 35.49
CA THR A 27 22.85 -6.21 34.91
C THR A 27 23.04 -7.27 35.99
N LEU A 28 22.56 -8.47 35.72
CA LEU A 28 22.96 -9.70 36.43
C LEU A 28 23.44 -10.71 35.39
N LEU A 29 24.78 -10.88 35.38
CA LEU A 29 25.45 -12.02 34.79
C LEU A 29 25.20 -13.25 35.68
N ALA A 30 24.83 -14.37 35.08
CA ALA A 30 25.03 -15.67 35.70
C ALA A 30 25.55 -16.65 34.65
N VAL A 31 26.81 -17.00 34.82
CA VAL A 31 27.56 -18.05 34.12
C VAL A 31 27.26 -19.36 34.86
N VAL A 32 26.90 -20.43 34.14
CA VAL A 32 27.03 -21.81 34.66
C VAL A 32 27.57 -22.68 33.52
N PHE A 33 28.75 -23.24 33.81
CA PHE A 33 29.46 -24.31 33.12
C PHE A 33 28.95 -25.68 33.60
N ALA A 34 28.91 -26.69 32.72
CA ALA A 34 29.22 -28.14 32.99
C ALA A 34 28.97 -28.88 31.66
N VAL A 35 29.87 -29.42 30.93
CA VAL A 35 30.92 -30.44 30.99
C VAL A 35 30.42 -31.89 31.19
N VAL A 36 30.96 -32.78 30.29
CA VAL A 36 31.14 -34.25 30.38
C VAL A 36 29.97 -35.10 29.88
N ALA A 37 30.16 -36.20 29.09
CA ALA A 37 31.31 -37.00 28.67
C ALA A 37 30.93 -37.93 27.51
N LEU A 38 31.95 -38.39 26.81
CA LEU A 38 32.00 -39.47 25.84
C LEU A 38 31.54 -40.82 26.38
N LEU A 39 31.01 -41.69 25.51
CA LEU A 39 31.31 -43.14 25.50
C LEU A 39 31.15 -43.69 24.10
N ALA A 40 32.26 -44.19 23.59
CA ALA A 40 32.36 -44.99 22.39
C ALA A 40 32.20 -46.50 22.76
N ALA A 41 31.55 -47.24 21.89
CA ALA A 41 31.75 -48.70 21.86
C ALA A 41 31.55 -49.17 20.41
N ALA A 42 32.64 -49.62 19.85
CA ALA A 42 32.71 -50.40 18.62
C ALA A 42 32.43 -51.85 18.91
N CYS A 43 31.76 -52.56 17.99
CA CYS A 43 32.01 -53.99 17.77
C CYS A 43 31.67 -54.33 16.32
N SER A 44 32.71 -54.79 15.64
CA SER A 44 32.73 -55.42 14.34
C SER A 44 32.25 -56.88 14.43
N SER A 45 31.60 -57.36 13.39
CA SER A 45 31.85 -58.72 12.86
C SER A 45 31.24 -58.88 11.46
N SER A 46 32.10 -59.34 10.63
CA SER A 46 31.95 -59.78 9.24
C SER A 46 31.21 -61.12 9.13
N SER A 47 30.46 -61.30 8.04
CA SER A 47 30.51 -62.51 7.16
C SER A 47 29.43 -62.43 6.06
N THR A 48 29.87 -62.35 4.89
CA THR A 48 29.80 -63.23 3.69
C THR A 48 28.44 -63.73 3.19
N SER A 49 28.26 -63.44 1.89
CA SER A 49 27.66 -64.22 0.78
C SER A 49 26.31 -63.85 0.24
N THR A 50 26.40 -63.50 -1.01
CA THR A 50 25.49 -63.33 -2.16
C THR A 50 24.62 -64.59 -2.47
N PRO A 51 23.61 -64.59 -3.41
CA PRO A 51 23.00 -63.50 -4.20
C PRO A 51 21.44 -63.58 -4.38
N ALA A 52 20.93 -62.57 -5.09
CA ALA A 52 19.77 -62.55 -5.98
C ALA A 52 18.38 -62.44 -5.43
N SER A 53 17.77 -61.35 -5.70
CA SER A 53 16.55 -61.18 -6.54
C SER A 53 16.02 -59.77 -6.44
N GLY A 54 15.76 -59.20 -7.60
CA GLY A 54 15.29 -57.81 -7.73
C GLY A 54 13.98 -57.59 -6.98
N SER A 55 13.99 -56.53 -6.17
CA SER A 55 12.81 -55.85 -5.73
C SER A 55 13.00 -54.37 -6.00
N SER A 56 12.27 -53.91 -6.99
CA SER A 56 12.12 -52.50 -7.32
C SER A 56 11.64 -51.74 -6.08
N SER A 57 12.57 -51.17 -5.34
CA SER A 57 12.26 -50.26 -4.24
C SER A 57 11.78 -48.98 -4.87
N THR A 58 10.48 -48.84 -5.07
CA THR A 58 9.83 -47.56 -5.27
C THR A 58 10.09 -46.69 -4.03
N LYS A 59 11.10 -45.82 -4.15
CA LYS A 59 11.34 -44.73 -3.18
C LYS A 59 10.03 -43.95 -3.00
N PRO A 60 9.46 -43.85 -1.80
CA PRO A 60 8.33 -43.00 -1.60
C PRO A 60 8.72 -41.58 -2.01
N ALA A 61 7.98 -40.97 -2.93
CA ALA A 61 8.12 -39.57 -3.24
C ALA A 61 7.94 -38.84 -1.91
N ALA A 62 8.98 -38.14 -1.48
CA ALA A 62 8.89 -37.26 -0.30
C ALA A 62 7.79 -36.22 -0.61
N SER A 63 6.66 -36.36 0.05
CA SER A 63 5.63 -35.35 0.07
C SER A 63 6.29 -34.07 0.57
N SER A 64 6.44 -33.06 -0.29
CA SER A 64 6.81 -31.72 0.15
C SER A 64 5.87 -31.33 1.29
N PRO A 65 6.38 -30.83 2.42
CA PRO A 65 5.52 -30.33 3.49
C PRO A 65 4.57 -29.32 2.89
N ALA A 66 3.28 -29.52 3.02
CA ALA A 66 2.28 -28.52 2.67
C ALA A 66 2.65 -27.22 3.42
N ALA A 67 2.91 -26.15 2.70
CA ALA A 67 3.24 -24.88 3.32
C ALA A 67 2.17 -24.52 4.35
N ALA A 68 2.59 -24.24 5.59
CA ALA A 68 1.67 -23.91 6.66
C ALA A 68 0.81 -22.70 6.21
N LYS A 69 -0.52 -22.81 6.41
CA LYS A 69 -1.42 -21.70 6.09
C LYS A 69 -1.07 -20.48 6.94
N PRO A 70 -1.07 -19.28 6.37
CA PRO A 70 -0.81 -18.07 7.13
C PRO A 70 -1.91 -17.84 8.17
N THR A 71 -1.52 -17.37 9.37
CA THR A 71 -2.42 -17.07 10.49
C THR A 71 -2.01 -15.75 11.14
N GLY A 72 -2.80 -15.25 12.10
CA GLY A 72 -2.51 -14.03 12.83
C GLY A 72 -3.00 -12.77 12.11
N THR A 73 -2.30 -11.65 12.26
CA THR A 73 -2.66 -10.38 11.61
C THR A 73 -1.68 -10.07 10.51
N LEU A 74 -2.21 -9.69 9.35
CA LEU A 74 -1.48 -9.10 8.22
C LEU A 74 -1.83 -7.62 8.13
N VAL A 75 -0.84 -6.74 8.12
CA VAL A 75 -1.01 -5.29 7.96
C VAL A 75 -0.56 -4.87 6.57
N VAL A 76 -1.48 -4.36 5.77
CA VAL A 76 -1.23 -3.94 4.39
C VAL A 76 -1.38 -2.43 4.27
N PHE A 77 -0.31 -1.74 3.89
CA PHE A 77 -0.35 -0.34 3.50
C PHE A 77 -0.61 -0.26 2.00
N ALA A 78 -1.74 0.35 1.61
CA ALA A 78 -2.18 0.37 0.22
C ALA A 78 -2.65 1.76 -0.22
N ALA A 79 -2.39 2.10 -1.48
CA ALA A 79 -2.88 3.33 -2.07
C ALA A 79 -4.41 3.44 -1.95
N THR A 80 -4.93 4.65 -1.72
CA THR A 80 -6.39 4.90 -1.56
C THR A 80 -7.21 4.39 -2.76
N SER A 81 -6.68 4.47 -3.98
CA SER A 81 -7.33 3.95 -5.19
C SER A 81 -7.54 2.43 -5.19
N LEU A 82 -6.89 1.68 -4.29
CA LEU A 82 -7.02 0.23 -4.14
C LEU A 82 -8.13 -0.17 -3.14
N THR A 83 -8.76 0.78 -2.45
CA THR A 83 -9.62 0.51 -1.29
C THR A 83 -10.66 -0.57 -1.56
N ASP A 84 -11.48 -0.41 -2.59
CA ASP A 84 -12.60 -1.32 -2.85
C ASP A 84 -12.12 -2.69 -3.33
N ALA A 85 -11.16 -2.72 -4.26
CA ALA A 85 -10.58 -3.96 -4.76
C ALA A 85 -9.84 -4.73 -3.66
N PHE A 86 -9.04 -4.04 -2.84
CA PHE A 86 -8.27 -4.69 -1.78
C PHE A 86 -9.15 -5.13 -0.60
N ASN A 87 -10.24 -4.44 -0.30
CA ASN A 87 -11.23 -4.91 0.67
C ASN A 87 -11.84 -6.24 0.20
N GLN A 88 -12.20 -6.37 -1.07
CA GLN A 88 -12.71 -7.64 -1.60
C GLN A 88 -11.63 -8.73 -1.63
N ILE A 89 -10.40 -8.41 -2.04
CA ILE A 89 -9.26 -9.33 -2.00
C ILE A 89 -9.00 -9.79 -0.56
N GLY A 90 -9.00 -8.88 0.41
CA GLY A 90 -8.79 -9.19 1.82
C GLY A 90 -9.84 -10.17 2.36
N GLN A 91 -11.12 -9.91 2.10
CA GLN A 91 -12.22 -10.81 2.49
C GLN A 91 -12.06 -12.22 1.90
N GLN A 92 -11.74 -12.32 0.61
CA GLN A 92 -11.51 -13.61 -0.06
C GLN A 92 -10.27 -14.32 0.49
N PHE A 93 -9.20 -13.57 0.77
CA PHE A 93 -7.96 -14.10 1.30
C PHE A 93 -8.12 -14.61 2.75
N GLU A 94 -8.85 -13.88 3.60
CA GLU A 94 -9.21 -14.33 4.95
C GLU A 94 -10.08 -15.61 4.91
N ALA A 95 -11.07 -15.66 4.02
CA ALA A 95 -11.92 -16.85 3.85
C ALA A 95 -11.11 -18.09 3.43
N ALA A 96 -10.07 -17.91 2.62
CA ALA A 96 -9.17 -19.00 2.19
C ALA A 96 -8.16 -19.40 3.29
N ASN A 97 -7.93 -18.55 4.30
CA ASN A 97 -6.93 -18.72 5.35
C ASN A 97 -7.54 -18.52 6.75
N PRO A 98 -8.33 -19.48 7.25
CA PRO A 98 -8.93 -19.40 8.58
C PRO A 98 -7.89 -19.14 9.68
N GLY A 99 -8.14 -18.14 10.53
CA GLY A 99 -7.23 -17.70 11.57
C GLY A 99 -6.30 -16.55 11.16
N LEU A 100 -6.43 -16.05 9.93
CA LEU A 100 -5.78 -14.82 9.47
C LEU A 100 -6.78 -13.65 9.50
N THR A 101 -6.30 -12.46 9.89
CA THR A 101 -7.03 -11.19 9.76
C THR A 101 -6.19 -10.21 8.97
N VAL A 102 -6.75 -9.59 7.93
CA VAL A 102 -6.10 -8.57 7.11
C VAL A 102 -6.54 -7.18 7.57
N LYS A 103 -5.58 -6.33 7.91
CA LYS A 103 -5.82 -4.93 8.25
C LYS A 103 -5.21 -4.03 7.20
N PHE A 104 -6.03 -3.18 6.62
CA PHE A 104 -5.58 -2.20 5.64
C PHE A 104 -5.38 -0.82 6.27
N ASN A 105 -4.33 -0.13 5.82
CA ASN A 105 -4.15 1.31 6.01
C ASN A 105 -4.10 1.95 4.62
N TYR A 106 -5.17 2.68 4.27
CA TYR A 106 -5.30 3.36 2.99
C TYR A 106 -4.92 4.81 3.10
N ASN A 107 -3.98 5.25 2.26
CA ASN A 107 -3.57 6.66 2.16
C ASN A 107 -2.90 6.92 0.80
N GLY A 108 -2.46 8.15 0.55
CA GLY A 108 -1.57 8.46 -0.56
C GLY A 108 -0.26 7.67 -0.45
N SER A 109 0.21 7.09 -1.56
CA SER A 109 1.42 6.25 -1.53
C SER A 109 2.66 6.99 -1.05
N SER A 110 2.76 8.31 -1.27
CA SER A 110 3.84 9.15 -0.74
C SER A 110 3.83 9.21 0.79
N SER A 111 2.65 9.39 1.39
CA SER A 111 2.48 9.40 2.86
C SER A 111 2.77 8.03 3.47
N LEU A 112 2.33 6.94 2.82
CA LEU A 112 2.60 5.57 3.26
C LEU A 112 4.09 5.25 3.19
N ALA A 113 4.78 5.61 2.08
CA ALA A 113 6.22 5.43 1.93
C ALA A 113 7.01 6.18 3.02
N THR A 114 6.61 7.41 3.34
CA THR A 114 7.19 8.19 4.43
C THR A 114 7.00 7.48 5.78
N SER A 115 5.78 6.99 6.06
CA SER A 115 5.49 6.27 7.30
C SER A 115 6.30 4.97 7.43
N ILE A 116 6.45 4.21 6.34
CA ILE A 116 7.29 3.00 6.30
C ILE A 116 8.73 3.33 6.63
N ASN A 117 9.31 4.34 5.98
CA ASN A 117 10.69 4.78 6.21
C ASN A 117 10.91 5.35 7.62
N GLN A 118 9.85 5.75 8.32
CA GLN A 118 9.84 6.14 9.72
C GLN A 118 9.61 4.97 10.69
N GLY A 119 9.52 3.73 10.17
CA GLY A 119 9.38 2.51 10.97
C GLY A 119 7.93 2.15 11.34
N ALA A 120 6.93 2.63 10.61
CA ALA A 120 5.55 2.21 10.82
C ALA A 120 5.42 0.69 10.57
N PRO A 121 4.78 -0.06 11.48
CA PRO A 121 4.67 -1.51 11.36
C PRO A 121 3.68 -1.87 10.25
N ALA A 122 4.19 -2.43 9.17
CA ALA A 122 3.40 -2.98 8.07
C ALA A 122 4.12 -4.20 7.49
N ASP A 123 3.35 -5.11 6.90
CA ASP A 123 3.86 -6.33 6.29
C ASP A 123 4.04 -6.18 4.77
N VAL A 124 3.10 -5.45 4.14
CA VAL A 124 3.03 -5.27 2.68
C VAL A 124 2.82 -3.80 2.35
N PHE A 125 3.49 -3.33 1.31
CA PHE A 125 3.22 -2.04 0.68
C PHE A 125 2.75 -2.23 -0.76
N ALA A 126 1.57 -1.67 -1.10
CA ALA A 126 1.01 -1.64 -2.45
C ALA A 126 0.85 -0.17 -2.89
N SER A 127 1.71 0.26 -3.80
CA SER A 127 1.79 1.65 -4.26
C SER A 127 1.03 1.88 -5.56
N ALA A 128 0.51 3.09 -5.78
CA ALA A 128 -0.08 3.52 -7.04
C ALA A 128 0.93 4.20 -7.99
N ALA A 129 2.22 4.23 -7.63
CA ALA A 129 3.29 4.72 -8.49
C ALA A 129 4.63 4.03 -8.19
N PRO A 130 5.43 3.71 -9.23
CA PRO A 130 6.77 3.17 -9.06
C PRO A 130 7.71 4.08 -8.27
N SER A 131 7.59 5.40 -8.41
CA SER A 131 8.41 6.40 -7.70
C SER A 131 8.28 6.30 -6.18
N ASN A 132 7.06 6.12 -5.65
CA ASN A 132 6.83 5.98 -4.22
C ASN A 132 7.29 4.60 -3.69
N MET A 133 7.18 3.54 -4.48
CA MET A 133 7.79 2.25 -4.15
C MET A 133 9.33 2.38 -4.13
N LYS A 134 9.90 3.10 -5.09
CA LYS A 134 11.35 3.38 -5.14
C LYS A 134 11.84 4.09 -3.87
N THR A 135 11.08 5.02 -3.32
CA THR A 135 11.41 5.67 -2.04
C THR A 135 11.58 4.67 -0.89
N VAL A 136 10.78 3.60 -0.86
CA VAL A 136 10.86 2.52 0.15
C VAL A 136 12.02 1.56 -0.14
N THR A 137 12.24 1.21 -1.42
CA THR A 137 13.35 0.34 -1.80
C THR A 137 14.73 1.00 -1.63
N ASP A 138 14.85 2.27 -1.96
CA ASP A 138 16.11 3.04 -1.79
C ASP A 138 16.48 3.19 -0.31
N ALA A 139 15.48 3.27 0.58
CA ALA A 139 15.69 3.25 2.03
C ALA A 139 16.04 1.84 2.59
N GLY A 140 15.96 0.80 1.76
CA GLY A 140 16.23 -0.58 2.17
C GLY A 140 15.11 -1.22 2.99
N GLU A 141 13.88 -0.68 2.92
CA GLU A 141 12.72 -1.15 3.69
C GLU A 141 11.88 -2.21 2.97
N ALA A 142 12.14 -2.48 1.68
CA ALA A 142 11.51 -3.58 0.95
C ALA A 142 12.34 -4.88 1.08
N SER A 143 11.65 -6.02 1.11
CA SER A 143 12.23 -7.36 1.05
C SER A 143 12.07 -7.92 -0.36
N GLY A 144 13.19 -8.11 -1.04
CA GLY A 144 13.20 -8.55 -2.44
C GLY A 144 12.82 -7.46 -3.44
N THR A 145 12.51 -7.88 -4.66
CA THR A 145 12.15 -6.97 -5.76
C THR A 145 10.65 -6.74 -5.78
N PRO A 146 10.17 -5.48 -5.80
CA PRO A 146 8.75 -5.19 -6.01
C PRO A 146 8.24 -5.78 -7.33
N GLN A 147 6.97 -6.17 -7.36
CA GLN A 147 6.32 -6.71 -8.55
C GLN A 147 5.14 -5.84 -8.94
N ASP A 148 5.04 -5.49 -10.22
CA ASP A 148 3.87 -4.80 -10.74
C ASP A 148 2.68 -5.78 -10.79
N PHE A 149 1.54 -5.38 -10.24
CA PHE A 149 0.35 -6.23 -10.17
C PHE A 149 -0.84 -5.67 -10.94
N ALA A 150 -0.81 -4.38 -11.30
CA ALA A 150 -1.86 -3.72 -12.07
C ALA A 150 -1.31 -2.46 -12.75
N THR A 151 -2.10 -1.92 -13.69
CA THR A 151 -1.96 -0.57 -14.22
C THR A 151 -3.28 0.18 -14.12
N ASN A 152 -3.22 1.52 -14.14
CA ASN A 152 -4.37 2.39 -14.15
C ASN A 152 -4.06 3.63 -14.99
N SER A 153 -5.08 4.34 -15.45
CA SER A 153 -4.93 5.57 -16.23
C SER A 153 -5.78 6.70 -15.66
N GLY A 154 -5.42 7.92 -16.00
CA GLY A 154 -6.17 9.10 -15.57
C GLY A 154 -7.52 9.24 -16.28
N GLU A 155 -8.47 9.83 -15.57
CA GLU A 155 -9.77 10.26 -16.09
C GLU A 155 -10.18 11.56 -15.42
N ILE A 156 -10.93 12.42 -16.12
CA ILE A 156 -11.51 13.60 -15.51
C ILE A 156 -12.81 13.19 -14.82
N MET A 157 -12.85 13.26 -13.50
CA MET A 157 -14.09 13.15 -12.74
C MET A 157 -14.75 14.51 -12.70
N VAL A 158 -16.05 14.55 -12.96
CA VAL A 158 -16.89 15.76 -12.92
C VAL A 158 -18.12 15.51 -12.06
N GLU A 159 -18.77 16.58 -11.59
CA GLU A 159 -20.07 16.45 -10.92
C GLU A 159 -21.04 15.62 -11.75
N LYS A 160 -21.97 14.94 -11.07
CA LYS A 160 -22.98 14.11 -11.74
C LYS A 160 -23.75 14.88 -12.80
N GLY A 161 -23.77 14.34 -14.01
CA GLY A 161 -24.42 14.99 -15.15
C GLY A 161 -23.59 16.08 -15.82
N ASN A 162 -22.38 16.35 -15.35
CA ASN A 162 -21.45 17.31 -15.97
C ASN A 162 -22.06 18.71 -16.22
N PRO A 163 -22.52 19.42 -15.20
CA PRO A 163 -23.23 20.70 -15.36
C PRO A 163 -22.37 21.82 -15.98
N LYS A 164 -21.04 21.65 -15.94
CA LYS A 164 -20.08 22.59 -16.54
C LYS A 164 -19.68 22.25 -17.98
N HIS A 165 -20.25 21.20 -18.55
CA HIS A 165 -19.98 20.74 -19.92
C HIS A 165 -18.49 20.54 -20.21
N ILE A 166 -17.75 19.98 -19.27
CA ILE A 166 -16.33 19.66 -19.40
C ILE A 166 -16.18 18.46 -20.34
N THR A 167 -15.42 18.60 -21.43
CA THR A 167 -15.27 17.59 -22.46
C THR A 167 -13.80 17.24 -22.77
N SER A 168 -12.85 17.99 -22.20
CA SER A 168 -11.42 17.79 -22.44
C SER A 168 -10.57 18.31 -21.30
N VAL A 169 -9.30 17.90 -21.26
CA VAL A 169 -8.29 18.41 -20.32
C VAL A 169 -8.14 19.92 -20.44
N SER A 170 -8.26 20.48 -21.67
CA SER A 170 -8.14 21.92 -21.91
C SER A 170 -9.20 22.77 -21.18
N ASN A 171 -10.37 22.21 -20.91
CA ASN A 171 -11.41 22.92 -20.15
C ASN A 171 -10.98 23.20 -18.71
N LEU A 172 -10.10 22.34 -18.13
CA LEU A 172 -9.62 22.49 -16.75
C LEU A 172 -8.69 23.71 -16.58
N ALA A 173 -8.15 24.26 -17.65
CA ALA A 173 -7.36 25.49 -17.62
C ALA A 173 -8.21 26.76 -17.47
N ASN A 174 -9.56 26.66 -17.62
CA ASN A 174 -10.47 27.76 -17.43
C ASN A 174 -10.62 28.07 -15.93
N SER A 175 -10.30 29.28 -15.50
CA SER A 175 -10.38 29.71 -14.10
C SER A 175 -11.81 29.73 -13.52
N ALA A 176 -12.83 29.65 -14.38
CA ALA A 176 -14.23 29.51 -13.94
C ALA A 176 -14.57 28.06 -13.53
N ILE A 177 -13.71 27.08 -13.81
CA ILE A 177 -13.83 25.69 -13.41
C ILE A 177 -13.01 25.48 -12.14
N LYS A 178 -13.66 25.11 -11.06
CA LYS A 178 -12.99 24.72 -9.81
C LYS A 178 -12.39 23.33 -9.99
N THR A 179 -11.15 23.28 -10.45
CA THR A 179 -10.40 22.01 -10.62
C THR A 179 -9.65 21.67 -9.35
N VAL A 180 -9.75 20.42 -8.88
CA VAL A 180 -8.99 19.87 -7.77
C VAL A 180 -8.11 18.72 -8.29
N VAL A 181 -6.89 18.62 -7.78
CA VAL A 181 -5.94 17.55 -8.14
C VAL A 181 -5.25 17.03 -6.87
N CYS A 182 -4.45 15.98 -6.99
CA CYS A 182 -3.52 15.60 -5.94
C CYS A 182 -2.26 16.46 -6.00
N ALA A 183 -1.58 16.62 -4.85
CA ALA A 183 -0.25 17.24 -4.80
C ALA A 183 0.75 16.49 -5.70
N PRO A 184 1.74 17.19 -6.29
CA PRO A 184 2.62 16.60 -7.31
C PRO A 184 3.41 15.36 -6.89
N GLU A 185 3.73 15.21 -5.61
CA GLU A 185 4.45 14.04 -5.07
C GLU A 185 3.54 12.81 -4.86
N VAL A 186 2.23 13.00 -4.92
CA VAL A 186 1.24 11.92 -4.78
C VAL A 186 1.03 11.25 -6.13
N PRO A 187 0.81 9.91 -6.22
CA PRO A 187 0.65 9.22 -7.52
C PRO A 187 -0.35 9.86 -8.48
N CYS A 188 -1.55 10.21 -7.98
CA CYS A 188 -2.58 10.89 -8.80
C CYS A 188 -2.15 12.30 -9.24
N GLY A 189 -1.31 12.98 -8.47
CA GLY A 189 -0.71 14.27 -8.86
C GLY A 189 0.36 14.13 -9.94
N GLN A 190 1.16 13.04 -9.89
CA GLN A 190 2.11 12.70 -10.95
C GLN A 190 1.38 12.45 -12.28
N VAL A 191 0.30 11.65 -12.24
CA VAL A 191 -0.56 11.39 -13.40
C VAL A 191 -1.19 12.69 -13.92
N ALA A 192 -1.77 13.52 -13.05
CA ALA A 192 -2.34 14.80 -13.43
C ALA A 192 -1.30 15.74 -14.10
N THR A 193 -0.10 15.81 -13.52
CA THR A 193 1.01 16.61 -14.07
C THR A 193 1.41 16.13 -15.47
N ALA A 194 1.51 14.81 -15.67
CA ALA A 194 1.82 14.22 -16.97
C ALA A 194 0.72 14.52 -17.99
N ILE A 195 -0.55 14.37 -17.62
CA ILE A 195 -1.71 14.67 -18.47
C ILE A 195 -1.70 16.15 -18.89
N PHE A 196 -1.52 17.08 -17.95
CA PHE A 196 -1.50 18.51 -18.28
C PHE A 196 -0.34 18.87 -19.22
N LYS A 197 0.82 18.25 -19.01
CA LYS A 197 1.98 18.41 -19.90
C LYS A 197 1.69 17.87 -21.31
N ASN A 198 1.11 16.66 -21.40
CA ASN A 198 0.79 16.02 -22.68
C ASN A 198 -0.28 16.80 -23.46
N ALA A 199 -1.28 17.36 -22.77
CA ALA A 199 -2.31 18.20 -23.34
C ALA A 199 -1.83 19.65 -23.64
N GLY A 200 -0.61 20.02 -23.23
CA GLY A 200 -0.07 21.37 -23.42
C GLY A 200 -0.79 22.47 -22.65
N VAL A 201 -1.40 22.15 -21.50
CA VAL A 201 -2.20 23.10 -20.71
C VAL A 201 -1.57 23.38 -19.36
N THR A 202 -1.85 24.58 -18.81
CA THR A 202 -1.51 24.95 -17.45
C THR A 202 -2.80 25.08 -16.64
N VAL A 203 -2.99 24.18 -15.69
CA VAL A 203 -4.13 24.20 -14.77
C VAL A 203 -3.69 24.79 -13.43
N LYS A 204 -4.52 25.68 -12.87
CA LYS A 204 -4.34 26.21 -11.51
C LYS A 204 -5.41 25.61 -10.62
N PRO A 205 -5.10 24.53 -9.87
CA PRO A 205 -6.09 23.89 -9.03
C PRO A 205 -6.52 24.81 -7.87
N VAL A 206 -7.76 24.69 -7.44
CA VAL A 206 -8.27 25.41 -6.25
C VAL A 206 -7.80 24.73 -4.96
N SER A 207 -7.42 23.46 -5.02
CA SER A 207 -6.72 22.75 -3.92
C SER A 207 -5.95 21.54 -4.44
N GLU A 208 -4.97 21.11 -3.64
CA GLU A 208 -4.15 19.93 -3.85
C GLU A 208 -4.35 18.94 -2.71
N GLU A 209 -4.70 17.70 -3.04
CA GLU A 209 -5.06 16.65 -2.08
C GLU A 209 -3.91 15.69 -1.82
N THR A 210 -3.87 15.16 -0.62
CA THR A 210 -2.83 14.19 -0.20
C THR A 210 -3.06 12.77 -0.70
N ASN A 211 -4.24 12.49 -1.26
CA ASN A 211 -4.60 11.22 -1.90
C ASN A 211 -5.81 11.40 -2.84
N VAL A 212 -6.06 10.42 -3.72
CA VAL A 212 -7.13 10.52 -4.72
C VAL A 212 -8.54 10.54 -4.09
N GLY A 213 -8.73 9.93 -2.93
CA GLY A 213 -10.00 9.97 -2.21
C GLY A 213 -10.43 11.38 -1.83
N GLY A 214 -9.47 12.29 -1.57
CA GLY A 214 -9.74 13.71 -1.34
C GLY A 214 -10.32 14.39 -2.58
N VAL A 215 -9.74 14.11 -3.77
CA VAL A 215 -10.26 14.61 -5.05
C VAL A 215 -11.67 14.09 -5.30
N VAL A 216 -11.88 12.77 -5.19
CA VAL A 216 -13.19 12.12 -5.34
C VAL A 216 -14.22 12.75 -4.43
N THR A 217 -13.89 12.96 -3.15
CA THR A 217 -14.79 13.53 -2.16
C THR A 217 -15.24 14.95 -2.56
N LYS A 218 -14.31 15.82 -2.95
CA LYS A 218 -14.63 17.20 -3.32
C LYS A 218 -15.52 17.28 -4.56
N VAL A 219 -15.28 16.45 -5.56
CA VAL A 219 -16.11 16.43 -6.77
C VAL A 219 -17.50 15.84 -6.47
N THR A 220 -17.58 14.72 -5.74
CA THR A 220 -18.87 14.07 -5.42
C THR A 220 -19.75 14.87 -4.46
N LEU A 221 -19.18 15.80 -3.67
CA LEU A 221 -19.89 16.71 -2.79
C LEU A 221 -20.23 18.07 -3.46
N GLY A 222 -19.79 18.32 -4.71
CA GLY A 222 -19.98 19.59 -5.41
C GLY A 222 -19.11 20.74 -4.86
N GLU A 223 -18.05 20.42 -4.11
CA GLU A 223 -17.08 21.42 -3.67
C GLU A 223 -16.12 21.83 -4.80
N ALA A 224 -15.91 20.92 -5.77
CA ALA A 224 -15.16 21.14 -6.99
C ALA A 224 -15.97 20.67 -8.21
N ASP A 225 -15.83 21.39 -9.33
CA ASP A 225 -16.51 21.08 -10.59
C ASP A 225 -15.87 19.86 -11.28
N ALA A 226 -14.55 19.69 -11.13
CA ALA A 226 -13.79 18.61 -11.74
C ALA A 226 -12.49 18.28 -11.00
N GLY A 227 -11.95 17.09 -11.25
CA GLY A 227 -10.62 16.68 -10.80
C GLY A 227 -10.03 15.58 -11.67
N ILE A 228 -8.69 15.43 -11.63
CA ILE A 228 -8.02 14.27 -12.23
C ILE A 228 -7.96 13.16 -11.19
N VAL A 229 -8.53 12.02 -11.54
CA VAL A 229 -8.58 10.78 -10.75
C VAL A 229 -8.20 9.60 -11.65
N TYR A 230 -8.37 8.38 -11.21
CA TYR A 230 -8.21 7.21 -12.05
C TYR A 230 -9.55 6.72 -12.62
N VAL A 231 -9.51 5.98 -13.74
CA VAL A 231 -10.68 5.32 -14.34
C VAL A 231 -11.43 4.47 -13.29
N THR A 232 -10.70 3.80 -12.40
CA THR A 232 -11.28 3.00 -11.32
C THR A 232 -12.06 3.82 -10.30
N ASP A 233 -11.63 5.05 -10.00
CA ASP A 233 -12.34 5.94 -9.06
C ASP A 233 -13.66 6.44 -9.67
N VAL A 234 -13.65 6.78 -10.97
CA VAL A 234 -14.87 7.15 -11.69
C VAL A 234 -15.85 5.99 -11.68
N LYS A 235 -15.40 4.79 -12.04
CA LYS A 235 -16.21 3.57 -12.02
C LYS A 235 -16.84 3.29 -10.66
N ALA A 236 -16.06 3.41 -9.58
CA ALA A 236 -16.55 3.20 -8.22
C ALA A 236 -17.58 4.25 -7.77
N ASN A 237 -17.62 5.42 -8.43
CA ASN A 237 -18.47 6.55 -8.05
C ASN A 237 -19.50 6.94 -9.12
N GLU A 238 -19.83 6.07 -10.07
CA GLU A 238 -20.76 6.34 -11.19
C GLU A 238 -22.14 6.84 -10.73
N SER A 239 -22.57 6.49 -9.53
CA SER A 239 -23.84 6.98 -8.97
C SER A 239 -23.79 8.46 -8.54
N LYS A 240 -22.61 8.97 -8.22
CA LYS A 240 -22.39 10.31 -7.61
C LYS A 240 -21.63 11.28 -8.51
N ALA A 241 -20.89 10.80 -9.47
CA ALA A 241 -20.08 11.60 -10.39
C ALA A 241 -20.20 11.05 -11.82
N SER A 242 -19.65 11.76 -12.78
CA SER A 242 -19.51 11.32 -14.17
C SER A 242 -18.05 11.38 -14.58
N GLY A 243 -17.64 10.54 -15.54
CA GLY A 243 -16.30 10.53 -16.11
C GLY A 243 -16.26 11.24 -17.45
N VAL A 244 -15.12 11.88 -17.75
CA VAL A 244 -14.77 12.35 -19.08
C VAL A 244 -13.45 11.71 -19.46
N THR A 245 -13.49 10.86 -20.48
CA THR A 245 -12.33 10.10 -20.95
C THR A 245 -11.27 11.02 -21.54
N ILE A 246 -10.02 10.80 -21.16
CA ILE A 246 -8.86 11.52 -21.67
C ILE A 246 -8.31 10.73 -22.87
N PRO A 247 -8.10 11.39 -24.04
CA PRO A 247 -7.50 10.73 -25.20
C PRO A 247 -6.12 10.11 -24.87
N ALA A 248 -5.82 8.96 -25.46
CA ALA A 248 -4.61 8.20 -25.15
C ALA A 248 -3.29 8.98 -25.34
N ASN A 249 -3.25 9.93 -26.29
CA ASN A 249 -2.08 10.79 -26.52
C ASN A 249 -1.93 11.91 -25.46
N GLU A 250 -2.96 12.20 -24.67
CA GLU A 250 -2.92 13.14 -23.56
C GLU A 250 -2.86 12.44 -22.20
N ASN A 251 -3.29 11.17 -22.13
CA ASN A 251 -3.38 10.41 -20.89
C ASN A 251 -2.01 9.94 -20.39
N ASP A 252 -1.99 9.50 -19.13
CA ASP A 252 -0.85 8.83 -18.52
C ASP A 252 -1.30 7.53 -17.86
N ILE A 253 -0.42 6.52 -17.91
CA ILE A 253 -0.66 5.18 -17.35
C ILE A 253 0.38 4.93 -16.26
N THR A 254 -0.06 4.71 -15.04
CA THR A 254 0.80 4.36 -13.92
C THR A 254 0.76 2.87 -13.62
N SER A 255 1.91 2.29 -13.24
CA SER A 255 2.02 0.93 -12.71
C SER A 255 1.83 0.93 -11.20
N TYR A 256 1.28 -0.17 -10.70
CA TYR A 256 1.04 -0.43 -9.29
C TYR A 256 1.97 -1.53 -8.80
N PRO A 257 3.11 -1.21 -8.19
CA PRO A 257 3.99 -2.18 -7.58
C PRO A 257 3.53 -2.59 -6.17
N ILE A 258 3.80 -3.85 -5.83
CA ILE A 258 3.59 -4.43 -4.49
C ILE A 258 4.89 -5.05 -4.00
N ALA A 259 5.19 -4.91 -2.71
CA ALA A 259 6.35 -5.50 -2.06
C ALA A 259 6.05 -5.93 -0.63
N GLN A 260 6.70 -7.00 -0.19
CA GLN A 260 6.84 -7.31 1.22
C GLN A 260 7.81 -6.31 1.85
N LEU A 261 7.54 -5.88 3.08
CA LEU A 261 8.45 -5.03 3.82
C LEU A 261 9.49 -5.86 4.58
N LYS A 262 10.69 -5.29 4.74
CA LYS A 262 11.82 -5.95 5.39
C LYS A 262 11.55 -6.28 6.85
N ALA A 263 10.88 -5.37 7.56
CA ALA A 263 10.51 -5.52 8.96
C ALA A 263 9.11 -6.12 9.15
N ALA A 264 8.57 -6.83 8.14
CA ALA A 264 7.23 -7.43 8.18
C ALA A 264 7.03 -8.32 9.42
N PRO A 265 6.13 -7.97 10.36
CA PRO A 265 5.83 -8.80 11.51
C PRO A 265 5.29 -10.19 11.15
N ASN A 266 4.58 -10.30 10.03
CA ASN A 266 4.02 -11.56 9.51
C ASN A 266 4.46 -11.83 8.06
N ALA A 267 5.76 -12.08 7.88
CA ALA A 267 6.38 -12.30 6.58
C ALA A 267 5.73 -13.44 5.78
N THR A 268 5.28 -14.51 6.45
CA THR A 268 4.60 -15.64 5.81
C THR A 268 3.27 -15.22 5.21
N ALA A 269 2.47 -14.46 5.95
CA ALA A 269 1.19 -13.95 5.45
C ALA A 269 1.40 -12.90 4.35
N ALA A 270 2.45 -12.06 4.47
CA ALA A 270 2.80 -11.07 3.45
C ALA A 270 3.13 -11.73 2.10
N ALA A 271 4.00 -12.74 2.08
CA ALA A 271 4.34 -13.47 0.87
C ALA A 271 3.12 -14.17 0.25
N ALA A 272 2.28 -14.79 1.08
CA ALA A 272 1.05 -15.44 0.62
C ALA A 272 0.04 -14.44 0.04
N PHE A 273 -0.13 -13.27 0.67
CA PHE A 273 -1.01 -12.21 0.18
C PHE A 273 -0.53 -11.64 -1.16
N ILE A 274 0.76 -11.36 -1.30
CA ILE A 274 1.34 -10.89 -2.57
C ILE A 274 1.10 -11.93 -3.66
N SER A 275 1.34 -13.21 -3.39
CA SER A 275 1.08 -14.30 -4.33
C SER A 275 -0.41 -14.38 -4.71
N TYR A 276 -1.31 -14.12 -3.76
CA TYR A 276 -2.76 -14.09 -4.01
C TYR A 276 -3.15 -12.91 -4.91
N VAL A 277 -2.62 -11.70 -4.65
CA VAL A 277 -2.87 -10.51 -5.47
C VAL A 277 -2.39 -10.71 -6.92
N LEU A 278 -1.23 -11.32 -7.09
CA LEU A 278 -0.63 -11.63 -8.39
C LEU A 278 -1.30 -12.83 -9.09
N GLY A 279 -1.98 -13.68 -8.33
CA GLY A 279 -2.65 -14.87 -8.81
C GLY A 279 -3.98 -14.61 -9.51
N PRO A 280 -4.58 -15.64 -10.16
CA PRO A 280 -5.80 -15.49 -10.95
C PRO A 280 -6.96 -14.87 -10.16
N GLN A 281 -7.12 -15.21 -8.88
CA GLN A 281 -8.20 -14.71 -8.03
C GLN A 281 -8.06 -13.20 -7.77
N GLY A 282 -6.86 -12.75 -7.36
CA GLY A 282 -6.57 -11.33 -7.15
C GLY A 282 -6.71 -10.52 -8.43
N GLN A 283 -6.19 -11.05 -9.54
CA GLN A 283 -6.27 -10.40 -10.85
C GLN A 283 -7.72 -10.29 -11.35
N ALA A 284 -8.57 -11.31 -11.13
CA ALA A 284 -9.98 -11.25 -11.48
C ALA A 284 -10.72 -10.16 -10.68
N VAL A 285 -10.41 -10.01 -9.38
CA VAL A 285 -10.99 -8.93 -8.57
C VAL A 285 -10.52 -7.57 -9.10
N LEU A 286 -9.22 -7.36 -9.31
CA LEU A 286 -8.69 -6.10 -9.83
C LEU A 286 -9.35 -5.71 -11.15
N ALA A 287 -9.48 -6.64 -12.11
CA ALA A 287 -10.14 -6.41 -13.38
C ALA A 287 -11.63 -6.02 -13.21
N SER A 288 -12.33 -6.60 -12.24
CA SER A 288 -13.75 -6.28 -11.97
C SER A 288 -13.93 -4.83 -11.51
N PHE A 289 -12.92 -4.25 -10.86
CA PHE A 289 -12.88 -2.84 -10.46
C PHE A 289 -12.34 -1.90 -11.54
N GLY A 290 -11.87 -2.43 -12.69
CA GLY A 290 -11.41 -1.64 -13.83
C GLY A 290 -9.90 -1.47 -13.94
N PHE A 291 -9.12 -2.06 -13.03
CA PHE A 291 -7.67 -2.12 -13.18
C PHE A 291 -7.30 -2.96 -14.41
N GLN A 292 -6.22 -2.56 -15.07
CA GLN A 292 -5.66 -3.31 -16.19
C GLN A 292 -4.49 -4.18 -15.70
N PRO A 293 -4.18 -5.29 -16.41
CA PRO A 293 -3.04 -6.13 -16.04
C PRO A 293 -1.72 -5.33 -16.08
N PRO A 294 -0.68 -5.78 -15.37
CA PRO A 294 0.65 -5.19 -15.49
C PRO A 294 1.17 -5.34 -16.92
N LYS A 295 2.03 -4.38 -17.34
CA LYS A 295 2.67 -4.40 -18.67
C LYS A 295 3.84 -5.36 -18.71
#